data_e412b5e65e0a907bf639611e7579f2f4
#
_entry.id   e412b5e65e0a907bf639611e7579f2f4
#
_cell.length_a   1.000
_cell.length_b   1.000
_cell.length_c   1.000
_cell.angle_alpha   90.00
_cell.angle_beta   90.00
_cell.angle_gamma   90.00
#
_symmetry.space_group_name_H-M   'P 1'
#
loop_
_entity.id
_entity.type
_entity.pdbx_description
1 polymer ?
#
loop_
_entity_poly.entity_id
_entity_poly.type
_entity_poly.pdbx_seq_one_letter_code
_entity_poly.pdbx_strand_id
1 'polypeptide(L)'
;MNILCIGDVVGSIGCQFLRQRLPSLKKLKSVDLVIANGENSADGNGLTPASAGYLFHSGVDVITTGNHAFRRRESYALYEEHPYVLRPANFPEGTTPGRGSCLVDLGRLQVQVINLMGTVYLESLDCPFRTADRILAEPDRPKITVVDFHAEATGEKRSMGFYLDGRVSSXXXADETILPRGTGYLTDAGMTGPIDSVLGVKKELTIEKMKNKLPIRFDLAGGPCKMDCVLFSVDPKTGLTQGVERLEII
;
A
#
# COMPACT_ATOMS: atom_id res chain seq x y z
N MET A 1 4.95 12.73 14.19
CA MET A 1 4.51 11.35 13.98
C MET A 1 5.06 10.83 12.67
N ASN A 2 5.67 9.64 12.66
CA ASN A 2 6.33 9.10 11.50
C ASN A 2 5.61 7.86 11.00
N ILE A 3 5.13 7.91 9.76
CA ILE A 3 4.37 6.83 9.13
C ILE A 3 5.18 6.29 7.96
N LEU A 4 5.46 4.98 8.00
CA LEU A 4 6.22 4.31 6.96
C LEU A 4 5.26 3.53 6.07
N CYS A 5 5.27 3.83 4.78
CA CYS A 5 4.48 3.09 3.79
C CYS A 5 5.46 2.29 2.92
N ILE A 6 5.30 0.98 2.94
CA ILE A 6 6.17 0.05 2.23
C ILE A 6 5.50 -0.36 0.93
N GLY A 7 6.26 -0.32 -0.15
CA GLY A 7 5.75 -0.70 -1.46
C GLY A 7 5.49 -2.19 -1.58
N ASP A 8 4.91 -2.57 -2.69
CA ASP A 8 4.43 -3.93 -2.99
C ASP A 8 5.41 -5.02 -2.53
N VAL A 9 5.00 -5.84 -1.56
CA VAL A 9 5.84 -6.91 -1.02
C VAL A 9 5.59 -8.17 -1.84
N VAL A 10 6.62 -8.63 -2.55
CA VAL A 10 6.47 -9.68 -3.56
C VAL A 10 7.08 -11.00 -3.07
N GLY A 11 6.19 -11.99 -2.86
CA GLY A 11 6.57 -13.37 -2.56
C GLY A 11 7.22 -13.54 -1.20
N SER A 12 7.57 -14.78 -0.88
CA SER A 12 8.21 -15.08 0.40
C SER A 12 9.58 -14.39 0.51
N ILE A 13 10.28 -14.23 -0.61
CA ILE A 13 11.59 -13.57 -0.60
C ILE A 13 11.46 -12.10 -0.19
N GLY A 14 10.42 -11.41 -0.70
CA GLY A 14 10.14 -10.03 -0.26
C GLY A 14 9.72 -9.96 1.19
N CYS A 15 8.88 -10.88 1.63
CA CYS A 15 8.44 -10.95 3.02
C CYS A 15 9.64 -11.16 3.96
N GLN A 16 10.55 -12.06 3.60
CA GLN A 16 11.74 -12.35 4.42
C GLN A 16 12.66 -11.14 4.50
N PHE A 17 12.85 -10.45 3.39
CA PHE A 17 13.69 -9.24 3.36
C PHE A 17 13.10 -8.15 4.26
N LEU A 18 11.79 -7.93 4.15
CA LEU A 18 11.10 -6.97 5.01
C LEU A 18 11.31 -7.33 6.48
N ARG A 19 11.15 -8.61 6.84
CA ARG A 19 11.32 -9.05 8.22
C ARG A 19 12.73 -8.76 8.73
N GLN A 20 13.74 -8.93 7.87
CA GLN A 20 15.13 -8.70 8.25
C GLN A 20 15.44 -7.21 8.46
N ARG A 21 14.83 -6.34 7.64
CA ARG A 21 15.20 -4.91 7.61
C ARG A 21 14.28 -4.01 8.44
N LEU A 22 13.02 -4.37 8.57
CA LEU A 22 12.05 -3.46 9.18
C LEU A 22 12.34 -3.10 10.64
N PRO A 23 12.73 -4.05 11.52
CA PRO A 23 12.95 -3.65 12.91
C PRO A 23 13.99 -2.55 13.11
N SER A 24 15.14 -2.65 12.43
CA SER A 24 16.18 -1.62 12.56
C SER A 24 15.75 -0.31 11.92
N LEU A 25 15.03 -0.37 10.80
CA LEU A 25 14.53 0.84 10.15
C LEU A 25 13.52 1.56 11.05
N LYS A 26 12.63 0.81 11.70
CA LYS A 26 11.66 1.40 12.63
C LYS A 26 12.35 2.17 13.75
N LYS A 27 13.43 1.59 14.29
CA LYS A 27 14.22 2.25 15.34
C LYS A 27 14.92 3.49 14.79
N LEU A 28 15.62 3.32 13.69
CA LEU A 28 16.44 4.40 13.10
C LEU A 28 15.60 5.62 12.78
N LYS A 29 14.40 5.41 12.24
CA LYS A 29 13.53 6.49 11.79
C LYS A 29 12.41 6.83 12.78
N SER A 30 12.41 6.21 13.96
CA SER A 30 11.38 6.44 14.98
C SER A 30 9.97 6.29 14.40
N VAL A 31 9.73 5.17 13.72
CA VAL A 31 8.48 4.92 13.01
C VAL A 31 7.37 4.58 14.01
N ASP A 32 6.24 5.26 13.89
CA ASP A 32 5.07 5.06 14.75
C ASP A 32 4.06 4.10 14.15
N LEU A 33 3.97 4.04 12.82
CA LEU A 33 2.98 3.22 12.12
C LEU A 33 3.58 2.72 10.82
N VAL A 34 3.38 1.42 10.54
CA VAL A 34 3.87 0.78 9.30
C VAL A 34 2.68 0.28 8.50
N ILE A 35 2.56 0.74 7.27
CA ILE A 35 1.55 0.29 6.30
C ILE A 35 2.30 -0.36 5.15
N ALA A 36 1.87 -1.56 4.73
CA ALA A 36 2.53 -2.25 3.62
C ALA A 36 1.49 -2.81 2.65
N ASN A 37 1.78 -2.71 1.35
CA ASN A 37 0.96 -3.39 0.36
C ASN A 37 1.35 -4.86 0.31
N GLY A 38 0.41 -5.74 0.66
CA GLY A 38 0.66 -7.17 0.73
C GLY A 38 -0.01 -7.99 -0.35
N GLU A 39 -0.54 -7.36 -1.39
CA GLU A 39 -1.36 -8.08 -2.37
C GLU A 39 -0.60 -9.12 -3.18
N ASN A 40 0.74 -9.06 -3.18
CA ASN A 40 1.57 -10.04 -3.89
C ASN A 40 2.46 -10.84 -2.94
N SER A 41 2.15 -10.83 -1.64
CA SER A 41 2.98 -11.51 -0.63
C SER A 41 2.88 -13.04 -0.73
N ALA A 42 1.77 -13.57 -1.27
CA ALA A 42 1.59 -15.02 -1.43
C ALA A 42 2.05 -15.45 -2.82
N ASP A 43 3.31 -15.85 -2.92
CA ASP A 43 3.92 -16.33 -4.17
C ASP A 43 3.80 -15.32 -5.32
N GLY A 44 3.79 -14.03 -4.99
CA GLY A 44 3.72 -12.98 -6.00
C GLY A 44 2.33 -12.75 -6.58
N ASN A 45 1.29 -13.34 -6.01
CA ASN A 45 -0.06 -13.24 -6.57
C ASN A 45 -1.11 -13.49 -5.50
N GLY A 46 -1.52 -12.42 -4.84
CA GLY A 46 -2.53 -12.49 -3.80
C GLY A 46 -1.95 -12.47 -2.39
N LEU A 47 -2.85 -12.57 -1.44
CA LEU A 47 -2.57 -12.54 -0.02
C LEU A 47 -3.21 -13.79 0.59
N THR A 48 -2.53 -14.42 1.55
CA THR A 48 -3.08 -15.54 2.30
C THR A 48 -3.02 -15.24 3.78
N PRO A 49 -3.77 -16.00 4.62
CA PRO A 49 -3.62 -15.83 6.07
C PRO A 49 -2.18 -16.02 6.52
N ALA A 50 -1.43 -16.95 5.90
CA ALA A 50 -0.05 -17.19 6.27
C ALA A 50 0.84 -15.99 5.92
N SER A 51 0.72 -15.44 4.70
CA SER A 51 1.56 -14.30 4.32
C SER A 51 1.18 -13.05 5.11
N ALA A 52 -0.10 -12.83 5.38
CA ALA A 52 -0.54 -11.71 6.21
C ALA A 52 0.02 -11.83 7.62
N GLY A 53 -0.08 -13.01 8.22
CA GLY A 53 0.47 -13.26 9.56
C GLY A 53 1.97 -13.01 9.62
N TYR A 54 2.68 -13.45 8.59
CA TYR A 54 4.13 -13.21 8.50
C TYR A 54 4.44 -11.71 8.51
N LEU A 55 3.70 -10.93 7.71
CA LEU A 55 3.91 -9.48 7.65
C LEU A 55 3.59 -8.81 8.99
N PHE A 56 2.49 -9.19 9.64
CA PHE A 56 2.17 -8.63 10.96
C PHE A 56 3.24 -8.97 11.99
N HIS A 57 3.69 -10.20 12.02
CA HIS A 57 4.75 -10.62 12.96
C HIS A 57 6.09 -9.94 12.64
N SER A 58 6.26 -9.45 11.43
CA SER A 58 7.49 -8.74 11.02
C SER A 58 7.47 -7.26 11.40
N GLY A 59 6.32 -6.75 11.86
CA GLY A 59 6.21 -5.37 12.32
C GLY A 59 5.29 -4.47 11.50
N VAL A 60 4.58 -5.03 10.53
CA VAL A 60 3.58 -4.27 9.76
C VAL A 60 2.31 -4.13 10.60
N ASP A 61 1.72 -2.94 10.60
CA ASP A 61 0.51 -2.65 11.37
C ASP A 61 -0.76 -2.75 10.53
N VAL A 62 -0.69 -2.33 9.27
CA VAL A 62 -1.84 -2.37 8.36
C VAL A 62 -1.39 -2.91 7.02
N ILE A 63 -2.16 -3.84 6.45
CA ILE A 63 -1.90 -4.38 5.13
C ILE A 63 -2.95 -3.83 4.16
N THR A 64 -2.48 -3.21 3.07
CA THR A 64 -3.33 -2.74 1.98
C THR A 64 -3.19 -3.68 0.78
N THR A 65 -4.11 -3.59 -0.16
CA THR A 65 -4.10 -4.43 -1.36
C THR A 65 -4.56 -3.61 -2.57
N GLY A 66 -4.76 -4.30 -3.69
CA GLY A 66 -5.18 -3.68 -4.94
C GLY A 66 -5.91 -4.69 -5.81
N ASN A 67 -5.53 -4.75 -7.10
CA ASN A 67 -6.25 -5.61 -8.05
C ASN A 67 -6.03 -7.10 -7.80
N HIS A 68 -5.07 -7.47 -6.96
CA HIS A 68 -4.88 -8.88 -6.58
C HIS A 68 -5.53 -9.22 -5.25
N ALA A 69 -6.36 -8.33 -4.69
CA ALA A 69 -6.95 -8.52 -3.36
C ALA A 69 -7.62 -9.88 -3.19
N PHE A 70 -8.34 -10.34 -4.21
CA PHE A 70 -9.15 -11.57 -4.11
C PHE A 70 -8.63 -12.70 -4.99
N ARG A 71 -7.33 -12.71 -5.29
CA ARG A 71 -6.72 -13.79 -6.08
C ARG A 71 -6.69 -15.11 -5.35
N ARG A 72 -6.69 -15.09 -4.02
CA ARG A 72 -6.65 -16.28 -3.18
C ARG A 72 -7.95 -16.39 -2.40
N ARG A 73 -8.69 -17.48 -2.64
CA ARG A 73 -9.99 -17.68 -1.98
C ARG A 73 -9.85 -17.70 -0.46
N GLU A 74 -8.75 -18.26 0.05
CA GLU A 74 -8.51 -18.33 1.49
C GLU A 74 -8.33 -16.96 2.15
N SER A 75 -8.16 -15.89 1.38
CA SER A 75 -8.08 -14.54 1.93
C SER A 75 -9.44 -13.94 2.24
N TYR A 76 -10.51 -14.51 1.74
CA TYR A 76 -11.85 -13.93 1.92
C TYR A 76 -12.21 -13.83 3.41
N ALA A 77 -12.01 -14.92 4.17
CA ALA A 77 -12.26 -14.90 5.61
C ALA A 77 -11.31 -13.96 6.33
N LEU A 78 -10.07 -13.86 5.87
CA LEU A 78 -9.09 -12.96 6.46
C LEU A 78 -9.57 -11.50 6.39
N TYR A 79 -10.09 -11.08 5.23
CA TYR A 79 -10.60 -9.71 5.08
C TYR A 79 -11.78 -9.44 6.02
N GLU A 80 -12.63 -10.43 6.22
CA GLU A 80 -13.78 -10.28 7.13
C GLU A 80 -13.36 -10.20 8.58
N GLU A 81 -12.38 -10.99 8.96
CA GLU A 81 -12.03 -11.19 10.38
C GLU A 81 -10.98 -10.22 10.89
N HIS A 82 -10.05 -9.78 10.03
CA HIS A 82 -8.92 -8.98 10.48
C HIS A 82 -9.12 -7.51 10.15
N PRO A 83 -9.28 -6.64 11.16
CA PRO A 83 -9.62 -5.24 10.90
C PRO A 83 -8.52 -4.43 10.21
N TYR A 84 -7.27 -4.92 10.25
CA TYR A 84 -6.15 -4.19 9.65
C TYR A 84 -5.66 -4.82 8.34
N VAL A 85 -6.47 -5.69 7.74
CA VAL A 85 -6.25 -6.17 6.38
C VAL A 85 -7.32 -5.53 5.52
N LEU A 86 -6.91 -4.64 4.60
CA LEU A 86 -7.84 -3.83 3.81
C LEU A 86 -7.87 -4.30 2.35
N ARG A 87 -9.08 -4.34 1.80
CA ARG A 87 -9.25 -4.40 0.35
C ARG A 87 -9.60 -2.98 -0.12
N PRO A 88 -9.49 -2.66 -1.42
CA PRO A 88 -9.87 -1.32 -1.85
C PRO A 88 -11.32 -0.99 -1.50
N ALA A 89 -11.52 0.21 -0.98
CA ALA A 89 -12.83 0.64 -0.47
C ALA A 89 -13.88 0.76 -1.57
N ASN A 90 -13.44 0.98 -2.81
CA ASN A 90 -14.37 1.15 -3.92
C ASN A 90 -14.79 -0.16 -4.61
N PHE A 91 -14.50 -1.32 -4.00
CA PHE A 91 -15.21 -2.56 -4.35
C PHE A 91 -16.68 -2.46 -3.91
N PRO A 92 -17.59 -3.21 -4.55
CA PRO A 92 -19.02 -3.11 -4.21
C PRO A 92 -19.29 -3.38 -2.73
N GLU A 93 -19.96 -2.44 -2.10
CA GLU A 93 -20.30 -2.54 -0.69
C GLU A 93 -21.38 -3.60 -0.48
N GLY A 94 -21.33 -4.27 0.67
CA GLY A 94 -22.34 -5.22 1.09
C GLY A 94 -22.19 -6.62 0.52
N THR A 95 -21.45 -6.77 -0.58
CA THR A 95 -21.24 -8.08 -1.19
C THR A 95 -19.78 -8.52 -1.18
N THR A 96 -18.87 -7.58 -1.13
CA THR A 96 -17.43 -7.89 -1.14
C THR A 96 -16.93 -8.08 0.30
N PRO A 97 -16.20 -9.16 0.60
CA PRO A 97 -15.71 -9.38 1.98
C PRO A 97 -14.80 -8.25 2.44
N GLY A 98 -14.88 -7.93 3.73
CA GLY A 98 -13.95 -7.05 4.39
C GLY A 98 -14.26 -5.57 4.26
N ARG A 99 -13.25 -4.78 4.52
CA ARG A 99 -13.40 -3.32 4.59
C ARG A 99 -12.26 -2.64 3.86
N GLY A 100 -12.51 -1.38 3.47
CA GLY A 100 -11.52 -0.59 2.73
C GLY A 100 -10.87 0.49 3.55
N SER A 101 -11.23 0.61 4.83
CA SER A 101 -10.58 1.57 5.71
C SER A 101 -10.59 1.06 7.14
N CYS A 102 -9.67 1.57 7.95
CA CYS A 102 -9.60 1.22 9.35
C CYS A 102 -9.11 2.39 10.17
N LEU A 103 -9.34 2.30 11.49
CA LEU A 103 -8.81 3.24 12.46
C LEU A 103 -7.78 2.52 13.32
N VAL A 104 -6.57 3.04 13.36
CA VAL A 104 -5.50 2.48 14.16
C VAL A 104 -5.33 3.36 15.40
N ASP A 105 -5.49 2.77 16.57
CA ASP A 105 -5.33 3.47 17.85
C ASP A 105 -3.90 3.28 18.33
N LEU A 106 -3.16 4.40 18.37
CA LEU A 106 -1.76 4.39 18.82
C LEU A 106 -1.64 4.92 20.26
N GLY A 107 -2.76 4.96 20.98
CA GLY A 107 -2.81 5.42 22.36
C GLY A 107 -3.16 6.89 22.47
N ARG A 108 -2.23 7.76 22.13
CA ARG A 108 -2.48 9.20 22.16
C ARG A 108 -3.21 9.71 20.93
N LEU A 109 -3.07 9.00 19.82
CA LEU A 109 -3.56 9.42 18.52
C LEU A 109 -4.23 8.26 17.82
N GLN A 110 -5.18 8.60 16.97
CA GLN A 110 -5.74 7.64 16.02
C GLN A 110 -5.34 8.04 14.61
N VAL A 111 -5.14 7.04 13.76
CA VAL A 111 -4.83 7.24 12.34
C VAL A 111 -5.86 6.47 11.53
N GLN A 112 -6.45 7.13 10.55
CA GLN A 112 -7.31 6.46 9.58
C GLN A 112 -6.45 6.04 8.39
N VAL A 113 -6.59 4.78 7.96
CA VAL A 113 -5.94 4.29 6.74
C VAL A 113 -7.06 3.92 5.77
N ILE A 114 -6.98 4.44 4.55
CA ILE A 114 -7.95 4.19 3.49
C ILE A 114 -7.23 3.55 2.32
N ASN A 115 -7.76 2.43 1.83
CA ASN A 115 -7.23 1.74 0.65
C ASN A 115 -8.21 2.00 -0.51
N LEU A 116 -7.71 2.51 -1.62
CA LEU A 116 -8.52 2.77 -2.81
C LEU A 116 -7.84 2.14 -4.03
N MET A 117 -8.61 1.89 -5.07
CA MET A 117 -8.07 1.38 -6.34
C MET A 117 -8.55 2.23 -7.50
N GLY A 118 -7.65 2.53 -8.43
CA GLY A 118 -7.98 3.24 -9.64
C GLY A 118 -8.79 2.37 -10.59
N THR A 119 -9.39 3.02 -11.58
CA THR A 119 -10.18 2.31 -12.59
C THR A 119 -9.61 2.45 -13.99
N VAL A 120 -8.64 3.33 -14.18
CA VAL A 120 -8.00 3.50 -15.51
C VAL A 120 -7.05 2.33 -15.76
N TYR A 121 -7.32 1.56 -16.79
CA TYR A 121 -6.61 0.34 -17.18
C TYR A 121 -6.74 -0.80 -16.17
N LEU A 122 -7.67 -0.68 -15.24
CA LEU A 122 -7.94 -1.70 -14.24
C LEU A 122 -9.42 -2.07 -14.28
N GLU A 123 -9.84 -2.91 -13.34
CA GLU A 123 -11.23 -3.37 -13.27
C GLU A 123 -12.18 -2.21 -13.01
N SER A 124 -13.38 -2.29 -13.59
CA SER A 124 -14.43 -1.29 -13.35
C SER A 124 -15.01 -1.47 -11.96
N LEU A 125 -14.66 -0.54 -11.08
CA LEU A 125 -15.17 -0.48 -9.71
C LEU A 125 -15.93 0.82 -9.52
N ASP A 126 -16.46 1.03 -8.33
CA ASP A 126 -17.05 2.33 -7.99
C ASP A 126 -15.98 3.41 -8.09
N CYS A 127 -16.41 4.63 -8.37
CA CYS A 127 -15.50 5.76 -8.55
C CYS A 127 -14.67 5.99 -7.28
N PRO A 128 -13.34 5.89 -7.35
CA PRO A 128 -12.53 6.06 -6.15
C PRO A 128 -12.59 7.47 -5.57
N PHE A 129 -12.83 8.49 -6.39
CA PHE A 129 -12.97 9.87 -5.91
C PHE A 129 -14.22 10.01 -5.05
N ARG A 130 -15.35 9.47 -5.52
CA ARG A 130 -16.60 9.52 -4.75
C ARG A 130 -16.53 8.65 -3.51
N THR A 131 -15.85 7.52 -3.60
CA THR A 131 -15.64 6.66 -2.42
C THR A 131 -14.84 7.40 -1.36
N ALA A 132 -13.79 8.10 -1.78
CA ALA A 132 -13.00 8.92 -0.86
C ALA A 132 -13.88 9.99 -0.19
N ASP A 133 -14.72 10.69 -0.99
CA ASP A 133 -15.61 11.70 -0.43
C ASP A 133 -16.55 11.12 0.63
N ARG A 134 -17.10 9.94 0.34
CA ARG A 134 -18.04 9.30 1.28
C ARG A 134 -17.35 8.96 2.60
N ILE A 135 -16.14 8.40 2.53
CA ILE A 135 -15.41 8.04 3.75
C ILE A 135 -14.99 9.29 4.51
N LEU A 136 -14.52 10.31 3.80
CA LEU A 136 -14.04 11.54 4.43
C LEU A 136 -15.17 12.41 4.99
N ALA A 137 -16.42 12.14 4.60
CA ALA A 137 -17.58 12.85 5.13
C ALA A 137 -18.06 12.27 6.46
N GLU A 138 -17.57 11.11 6.88
CA GLU A 138 -17.99 10.51 8.15
C GLU A 138 -17.57 11.41 9.33
N PRO A 139 -18.48 11.54 10.34
CA PRO A 139 -18.16 12.39 11.48
C PRO A 139 -17.10 11.75 12.39
N ASP A 140 -16.45 12.59 13.19
CA ASP A 140 -15.52 12.16 14.24
C ASP A 140 -14.30 11.40 13.70
N ARG A 141 -13.87 11.72 12.48
CA ARG A 141 -12.66 11.14 11.92
C ARG A 141 -11.41 11.68 12.63
N PRO A 142 -10.34 10.89 12.72
CA PRO A 142 -9.07 11.41 13.24
C PRO A 142 -8.49 12.46 12.31
N LYS A 143 -7.61 13.30 12.83
CA LYS A 143 -6.94 14.34 12.06
C LYS A 143 -5.94 13.74 11.04
N ILE A 144 -5.43 12.55 11.35
CA ILE A 144 -4.40 11.93 10.50
C ILE A 144 -5.05 10.85 9.67
N THR A 145 -4.97 11.01 8.35
CA THR A 145 -5.51 10.06 7.38
C THR A 145 -4.45 9.76 6.33
N VAL A 146 -4.20 8.47 6.10
CA VAL A 146 -3.28 7.99 5.07
C VAL A 146 -4.10 7.27 4.00
N VAL A 147 -3.86 7.61 2.74
CA VAL A 147 -4.55 6.96 1.62
C VAL A 147 -3.52 6.18 0.80
N ASP A 148 -3.75 4.87 0.67
CA ASP A 148 -3.00 4.02 -0.24
C ASP A 148 -3.86 3.81 -1.48
N PHE A 149 -3.44 4.43 -2.58
CA PHE A 149 -4.21 4.41 -3.84
C PHE A 149 -3.50 3.51 -4.84
N HIS A 150 -4.02 2.31 -5.00
CA HIS A 150 -3.48 1.34 -5.94
C HIS A 150 -4.04 1.64 -7.33
N ALA A 151 -3.21 2.23 -8.20
CA ALA A 151 -3.66 2.64 -9.53
C ALA A 151 -2.56 2.39 -10.56
N GLU A 152 -2.95 2.31 -11.82
CA GLU A 152 -2.02 2.05 -12.91
C GLU A 152 -1.59 3.35 -13.60
N ALA A 153 -2.55 4.23 -13.86
CA ALA A 153 -2.30 5.45 -14.64
C ALA A 153 -1.75 6.56 -13.77
N THR A 154 -0.61 7.12 -14.15
CA THR A 154 0.02 8.24 -13.43
C THR A 154 -0.93 9.43 -13.33
N GLY A 155 -1.68 9.71 -14.40
CA GLY A 155 -2.63 10.82 -14.38
C GLY A 155 -3.71 10.64 -13.32
N GLU A 156 -4.21 9.40 -13.15
CA GLU A 156 -5.21 9.12 -12.13
C GLU A 156 -4.63 9.31 -10.74
N LYS A 157 -3.39 8.84 -10.53
CA LYS A 157 -2.70 9.00 -9.24
C LYS A 157 -2.53 10.47 -8.87
N ARG A 158 -2.01 11.27 -9.82
CA ARG A 158 -1.79 12.70 -9.59
C ARG A 158 -3.10 13.43 -9.34
N SER A 159 -4.15 13.08 -10.10
CA SER A 159 -5.47 13.69 -9.92
C SER A 159 -5.99 13.43 -8.51
N MET A 160 -5.86 12.18 -8.03
CA MET A 160 -6.30 11.85 -6.68
C MET A 160 -5.50 12.64 -5.63
N GLY A 161 -4.19 12.78 -5.83
CA GLY A 161 -3.35 13.58 -4.93
C GLY A 161 -3.87 15.00 -4.79
N PHE A 162 -4.07 15.68 -5.92
CA PHE A 162 -4.57 17.04 -5.87
C PHE A 162 -6.00 17.14 -5.34
N TYR A 163 -6.84 16.13 -5.68
CA TYR A 163 -8.23 16.10 -5.21
C TYR A 163 -8.30 16.02 -3.68
N LEU A 164 -7.38 15.28 -3.09
CA LEU A 164 -7.37 15.08 -1.63
C LEU A 164 -6.46 16.06 -0.90
N ASP A 165 -5.78 16.94 -1.62
CA ASP A 165 -4.81 17.86 -1.00
C ASP A 165 -5.48 18.73 0.05
N GLY A 166 -4.94 18.68 1.27
CA GLY A 166 -5.48 19.41 2.42
C GLY A 166 -6.59 18.67 3.14
N ARG A 167 -7.05 17.53 2.59
CA ARG A 167 -8.14 16.74 3.19
C ARG A 167 -7.62 15.49 3.88
N VAL A 168 -6.41 15.06 3.53
CA VAL A 168 -5.75 13.89 4.12
C VAL A 168 -4.30 14.24 4.42
N SER A 169 -3.65 13.42 5.25
CA SER A 169 -2.25 13.65 5.64
C SER A 169 -1.30 13.23 4.54
N SER A 170 -1.52 12.04 3.96
CA SER A 170 -0.65 11.56 2.89
C SER A 170 -1.41 10.66 1.94
N UNK A 171 -0.96 10.69 0.79
CA UNK A 171 -1.39 9.78 -0.27
C UNK A 171 -0.17 9.26 -1.00
N UNK A 172 0.44 8.03 -1.42
CA UNK A 172 1.52 7.36 -1.97
C UNK A 172 1.65 7.56 -3.41
N UNK A 173 3.45 8.06 -4.52
CA UNK A 173 3.97 8.28 -5.65
C UNK A 173 5.33 8.47 -5.86
N ALA A 174 6.33 8.89 -7.04
CA ALA A 174 7.80 8.82 -7.17
C ALA A 174 8.46 10.18 -7.18
N ASP A 175 7.70 11.14 -6.93
CA ASP A 175 8.11 12.52 -6.80
C ASP A 175 7.68 12.97 -5.42
N GLU A 176 8.46 12.55 -4.44
CA GLU A 176 8.15 12.88 -3.06
C GLU A 176 8.00 14.38 -2.89
N THR A 177 6.86 14.79 -2.42
CA THR A 177 6.56 16.21 -2.28
C THR A 177 5.48 16.44 -1.23
N ILE A 178 5.36 17.68 -0.80
CA ILE A 178 4.22 18.10 -0.02
C ILE A 178 3.39 19.00 -0.94
N LEU A 179 2.14 18.60 -1.16
CA LEU A 179 1.25 19.36 -2.04
C LEU A 179 0.88 20.71 -1.42
N PRO A 180 0.38 21.67 -2.20
CA PRO A 180 0.20 23.05 -1.71
C PRO A 180 -0.62 23.21 -0.43
N ARG A 181 -1.56 22.30 -0.15
CA ARG A 181 -2.39 22.39 1.06
C ARG A 181 -1.90 21.48 2.18
N GLY A 182 -0.71 20.87 2.02
CA GLY A 182 -0.06 20.15 3.10
C GLY A 182 -0.18 18.65 3.10
N THR A 183 -0.76 18.06 2.07
CA THR A 183 -0.81 16.59 1.95
C THR A 183 0.53 16.08 1.43
N GLY A 184 1.12 15.13 2.12
CA GLY A 184 2.31 14.44 1.62
C GLY A 184 1.94 13.53 0.47
N TYR A 185 2.76 13.50 -0.57
CA TYR A 185 2.42 12.78 -1.79
C TYR A 185 3.62 12.06 -2.38
N LEU A 186 3.38 10.85 -2.85
CA LEU A 186 4.35 10.05 -3.60
C LEU A 186 3.58 9.22 -4.62
N THR A 187 3.96 9.27 -5.90
CA THR A 187 3.23 8.57 -6.97
C THR A 187 3.35 7.05 -6.87
N ASP A 188 4.52 6.54 -6.49
CA ASP A 188 4.76 5.08 -6.46
C ASP A 188 5.70 4.74 -5.31
N ALA A 189 5.20 3.96 -4.35
CA ALA A 189 6.02 3.56 -3.20
C ALA A 189 7.06 2.50 -3.57
N GLY A 190 6.95 1.91 -4.74
CA GLY A 190 7.93 0.93 -5.20
C GLY A 190 7.59 -0.50 -4.81
N MET A 191 8.63 -1.32 -4.65
CA MET A 191 8.48 -2.76 -4.45
C MET A 191 9.47 -3.25 -3.39
N THR A 192 9.09 -4.31 -2.69
CA THR A 192 9.98 -5.05 -1.79
C THR A 192 10.17 -6.45 -2.36
N GLY A 193 11.41 -6.76 -2.77
CA GLY A 193 11.71 -8.04 -3.39
C GLY A 193 13.00 -8.00 -4.18
N PRO A 194 13.21 -8.98 -5.07
CA PRO A 194 14.48 -9.11 -5.80
C PRO A 194 14.78 -7.90 -6.68
N ILE A 195 16.01 -7.43 -6.63
CA ILE A 195 16.44 -6.27 -7.41
C ILE A 195 16.47 -6.62 -8.91
N ASP A 196 17.05 -7.77 -9.25
CA ASP A 196 17.22 -8.16 -10.66
C ASP A 196 15.93 -8.84 -11.15
N SER A 197 14.88 -8.05 -11.29
CA SER A 197 13.56 -8.56 -11.64
C SER A 197 12.73 -7.44 -12.28
N VAL A 198 11.59 -7.85 -12.84
CA VAL A 198 10.56 -6.89 -13.23
C VAL A 198 9.40 -7.10 -12.26
N LEU A 199 9.31 -6.22 -11.27
CA LEU A 199 8.30 -6.30 -10.21
C LEU A 199 8.28 -7.68 -9.54
N GLY A 200 9.48 -8.20 -9.26
CA GLY A 200 9.63 -9.49 -8.60
C GLY A 200 9.66 -10.69 -9.53
N VAL A 201 9.26 -10.53 -10.78
CA VAL A 201 9.22 -11.63 -11.76
C VAL A 201 10.54 -11.70 -12.52
N LYS A 202 10.98 -12.91 -12.86
CA LYS A 202 12.18 -13.10 -13.69
C LYS A 202 12.07 -12.24 -14.95
N LYS A 203 13.05 -11.39 -15.18
CA LYS A 203 13.01 -10.40 -16.27
C LYS A 203 12.92 -11.07 -17.64
N GLU A 204 13.55 -12.22 -17.79
CA GLU A 204 13.54 -12.95 -19.08
C GLU A 204 12.11 -13.31 -19.49
N LEU A 205 11.30 -13.73 -18.52
CA LEU A 205 9.91 -14.12 -18.78
C LEU A 205 9.05 -12.92 -19.17
N THR A 206 9.24 -11.79 -18.48
CA THR A 206 8.47 -10.58 -18.80
C THR A 206 8.86 -10.05 -20.18
N ILE A 207 10.18 -10.06 -20.49
CA ILE A 207 10.67 -9.62 -21.80
C ILE A 207 10.08 -10.51 -22.89
N GLU A 208 10.12 -11.84 -22.69
CA GLU A 208 9.59 -12.79 -23.65
C GLU A 208 8.09 -12.54 -23.91
N LYS A 209 7.32 -12.34 -22.84
CA LYS A 209 5.90 -12.05 -22.98
C LYS A 209 5.65 -10.76 -23.76
N MET A 210 6.44 -9.73 -23.46
CA MET A 210 6.29 -8.43 -24.12
C MET A 210 6.62 -8.52 -25.61
N LYS A 211 7.64 -9.30 -25.95
CA LYS A 211 8.07 -9.45 -27.36
C LYS A 211 7.10 -10.30 -28.16
N ASN A 212 6.71 -11.44 -27.61
CA ASN A 212 5.98 -12.45 -28.36
C ASN A 212 4.47 -12.36 -28.21
N LYS A 213 3.97 -11.65 -27.18
CA LYS A 213 2.55 -11.49 -26.88
C LYS A 213 1.83 -12.80 -26.57
N LEU A 214 2.58 -13.87 -26.32
CA LEU A 214 2.00 -15.17 -25.97
C LEU A 214 1.85 -15.32 -24.46
N PRO A 215 0.88 -16.09 -24.02
CA PRO A 215 0.76 -16.38 -22.59
C PRO A 215 2.02 -17.07 -22.08
N ILE A 216 2.49 -16.67 -20.93
CA ILE A 216 3.67 -17.27 -20.30
C ILE A 216 3.42 -17.33 -18.79
N ARG A 217 3.83 -18.41 -18.17
CA ARG A 217 3.73 -18.53 -16.72
C ARG A 217 4.91 -17.77 -16.10
N PHE A 218 4.59 -16.87 -15.18
CA PHE A 218 5.62 -16.09 -14.51
C PHE A 218 6.15 -16.85 -13.29
N ASP A 219 7.47 -16.80 -13.12
CA ASP A 219 8.15 -17.29 -11.93
C ASP A 219 8.82 -16.10 -11.24
N LEU A 220 8.87 -16.15 -9.92
CA LEU A 220 9.54 -15.11 -9.17
C LEU A 220 11.05 -15.20 -9.32
N ALA A 221 11.70 -14.06 -9.30
CA ALA A 221 13.15 -13.97 -9.32
C ALA A 221 13.71 -14.23 -7.91
N GLY A 222 15.00 -14.52 -7.85
CA GLY A 222 15.72 -14.65 -6.58
C GLY A 222 16.86 -13.67 -6.54
N GLY A 223 17.73 -13.82 -5.53
CA GLY A 223 18.94 -13.02 -5.41
C GLY A 223 18.80 -11.86 -4.43
N PRO A 224 19.71 -10.89 -4.52
CA PRO A 224 19.66 -9.73 -3.62
C PRO A 224 18.36 -8.96 -3.74
N CYS A 225 17.87 -8.49 -2.61
CA CYS A 225 16.57 -7.80 -2.52
C CYS A 225 16.74 -6.35 -2.12
N LYS A 226 15.66 -5.60 -2.31
CA LYS A 226 15.53 -4.24 -1.78
C LYS A 226 14.15 -4.09 -1.18
N MET A 227 14.00 -3.02 -0.39
CA MET A 227 12.69 -2.61 0.11
C MET A 227 12.53 -1.13 -0.20
N ASP A 228 11.61 -0.81 -1.09
CA ASP A 228 11.25 0.58 -1.37
C ASP A 228 10.16 1.00 -0.40
N CYS A 229 10.28 2.20 0.15
CA CYS A 229 9.28 2.71 1.07
C CYS A 229 9.34 4.23 1.13
N VAL A 230 8.36 4.81 1.77
CA VAL A 230 8.30 6.25 1.96
C VAL A 230 7.94 6.55 3.41
N LEU A 231 8.64 7.51 3.97
CA LEU A 231 8.40 7.97 5.35
C LEU A 231 7.73 9.33 5.30
N PHE A 232 6.53 9.40 5.88
CA PHE A 232 5.82 10.66 6.05
C PHE A 232 5.95 11.12 7.48
N SER A 233 6.42 12.36 7.66
CA SER A 233 6.46 12.99 8.97
C SER A 233 5.26 13.92 9.08
N VAL A 234 4.33 13.60 9.96
CA VAL A 234 3.04 14.26 10.05
C VAL A 234 2.94 15.01 11.38
N ASP A 235 2.45 16.24 11.33
CA ASP A 235 2.18 17.01 12.53
C ASP A 235 0.89 16.47 13.15
N PRO A 236 0.94 15.88 14.36
CA PRO A 236 -0.27 15.30 14.95
C PRO A 236 -1.32 16.35 15.34
N LYS A 237 -0.94 17.61 15.48
CA LYS A 237 -1.89 18.66 15.82
C LYS A 237 -2.74 19.10 14.65
N THR A 238 -2.14 19.16 13.45
CA THR A 238 -2.84 19.64 12.26
C THR A 238 -3.25 18.51 11.32
N GLY A 239 -2.55 17.37 11.39
CA GLY A 239 -2.74 16.28 10.43
C GLY A 239 -2.04 16.50 9.10
N LEU A 240 -1.28 17.60 8.98
CA LEU A 240 -0.58 17.91 7.73
C LEU A 240 0.83 17.34 7.74
N THR A 241 1.33 17.01 6.58
CA THR A 241 2.67 16.44 6.42
C THR A 241 3.72 17.55 6.44
N GLN A 242 4.79 17.31 7.19
CA GLN A 242 5.93 18.20 7.30
C GLN A 242 7.15 17.71 6.54
N GLY A 243 7.19 16.41 6.21
CA GLY A 243 8.30 15.84 5.48
C GLY A 243 7.91 14.58 4.76
N VAL A 244 8.47 14.37 3.58
CA VAL A 244 8.32 13.14 2.80
C VAL A 244 9.73 12.68 2.42
N GLU A 245 10.06 11.44 2.77
CA GLU A 245 11.39 10.90 2.48
C GLU A 245 11.25 9.53 1.82
N ARG A 246 11.70 9.43 0.58
CA ARG A 246 11.73 8.15 -0.10
C ARG A 246 12.97 7.38 0.32
N LEU A 247 12.80 6.09 0.62
CA LEU A 247 13.87 5.24 1.10
C LEU A 247 13.98 3.99 0.23
N GLU A 248 15.20 3.60 -0.09
CA GLU A 248 15.49 2.33 -0.73
C GLU A 248 16.47 1.60 0.18
N ILE A 249 16.00 0.53 0.79
CA ILE A 249 16.80 -0.26 1.73
C ILE A 249 17.34 -1.47 0.99
N ILE A 250 18.67 -1.66 1.03
CA ILE A 250 19.33 -2.77 0.33
C ILE A 250 19.95 -3.73 1.34
#